data_381594bf1e619019f5006488217a0270
#
_entry.id   381594bf1e619019f5006488217a0270
#
_cell.length_a   1.000
_cell.length_b   1.000
_cell.length_c   1.000
_cell.angle_alpha   90.00
_cell.angle_beta   90.00
_cell.angle_gamma   90.00
#
_symmetry.space_group_name_H-M   'P 1'
#
loop_
_entity.id
_entity.type
_entity.pdbx_description
1 polymer ?
#
loop_
_entity_poly.entity_id
_entity_poly.type
_entity_poly.pdbx_seq_one_letter_code
_entity_poly.pdbx_strand_id
1 'polypeptide(L)'
;HQLTAIIEDRHGRILSIGQNSYTKTHTQMLIHGRKVGITNRPFLHAEMDAIIKCRNLDKAYKISVYRYGKDGRPLMAKPCPICESAIKAIPSIKVVEWTIGEY
;
A
#
# COMPACT_ATOMS: atom_id res chain seq x y z
N HIS A 1 -9.53 11.15 -2.85
CA HIS A 1 -8.43 10.99 -3.81
C HIS A 1 -8.07 9.53 -3.99
N GLN A 2 -7.77 9.16 -5.21
CA GLN A 2 -7.40 7.81 -5.56
C GLN A 2 -5.93 7.56 -5.26
N LEU A 3 -5.65 6.50 -4.50
CA LEU A 3 -4.30 6.01 -4.31
C LEU A 3 -4.10 4.72 -5.10
N THR A 4 -2.92 4.55 -5.65
CA THR A 4 -2.52 3.34 -6.37
C THR A 4 -1.22 2.84 -5.77
N ALA A 5 -1.15 1.55 -5.47
CA ALA A 5 0.06 0.89 -5.00
C ALA A 5 0.48 -0.17 -6.02
N ILE A 6 1.77 -0.20 -6.35
CA ILE A 6 2.34 -1.15 -7.30
C ILE A 6 3.42 -1.95 -6.60
N ILE A 7 3.31 -3.27 -6.65
CA ILE A 7 4.34 -4.18 -6.15
C ILE A 7 5.12 -4.74 -7.32
N GLU A 8 6.44 -4.63 -7.26
CA GLU A 8 7.36 -5.08 -8.28
C GLU A 8 8.36 -6.07 -7.71
N ASP A 9 8.88 -6.96 -8.58
CA ASP A 9 10.00 -7.83 -8.25
C ASP A 9 11.35 -7.10 -8.40
N ARG A 10 12.45 -7.80 -8.18
CA ARG A 10 13.82 -7.25 -8.28
C ARG A 10 14.16 -6.75 -9.67
N HIS A 11 13.48 -7.24 -10.69
CA HIS A 11 13.72 -6.91 -12.10
C HIS A 11 12.77 -5.84 -12.61
N GLY A 12 11.94 -5.25 -11.76
CA GLY A 12 10.99 -4.22 -12.12
C GLY A 12 9.70 -4.74 -12.76
N ARG A 13 9.45 -6.05 -12.69
CA ARG A 13 8.20 -6.62 -13.19
C ARG A 13 7.08 -6.35 -12.20
N ILE A 14 5.94 -5.88 -12.70
CA ILE A 14 4.78 -5.63 -11.86
C ILE A 14 4.15 -6.97 -11.46
N LEU A 15 4.08 -7.21 -10.16
CA LEU A 15 3.45 -8.40 -9.59
C LEU A 15 2.00 -8.15 -9.22
N SER A 16 1.66 -6.92 -8.82
CA SER A 16 0.34 -6.59 -8.34
C SER A 16 0.11 -5.08 -8.37
N ILE A 17 -1.14 -4.67 -8.58
CA ILE A 17 -1.56 -3.28 -8.51
C ILE A 17 -2.79 -3.22 -7.60
N GLY A 18 -2.74 -2.35 -6.60
CA GLY A 18 -3.84 -2.14 -5.66
C GLY A 18 -4.36 -0.72 -5.71
N GLN A 19 -5.62 -0.55 -5.35
CA GLN A 19 -6.28 0.74 -5.25
C GLN A 19 -7.06 0.81 -3.94
N ASN A 20 -7.14 2.01 -3.35
CA ASN A 20 -7.91 2.21 -2.13
C ASN A 20 -9.41 2.10 -2.39
N SER A 21 -10.15 1.70 -1.36
CA SER A 21 -11.60 1.66 -1.38
C SER A 21 -12.14 2.26 -0.09
N TYR A 22 -13.16 3.12 -0.23
CA TYR A 22 -13.85 3.71 0.93
C TYR A 22 -15.08 2.90 1.34
N THR A 23 -15.43 1.86 0.59
CA THR A 23 -16.63 1.03 0.84
C THR A 23 -16.32 -0.40 1.22
N LYS A 24 -15.08 -0.85 0.98
CA LYS A 24 -14.66 -2.22 1.29
C LYS A 24 -13.75 -2.23 2.52
N THR A 25 -13.94 -3.25 3.35
CA THR A 25 -13.03 -3.56 4.45
C THR A 25 -12.42 -4.94 4.19
N HIS A 26 -11.28 -5.20 4.79
CA HIS A 26 -10.66 -6.51 4.70
C HIS A 26 -10.09 -6.92 6.05
N THR A 27 -10.15 -8.22 6.34
CA THR A 27 -9.66 -8.78 7.61
C THR A 27 -8.22 -8.39 7.89
N GLN A 28 -7.37 -8.32 6.86
CA GLN A 28 -5.96 -7.93 7.01
C GLN A 28 -5.82 -6.49 7.52
N MET A 29 -6.69 -5.57 7.11
CA MET A 29 -6.68 -4.21 7.65
C MET A 29 -6.97 -4.20 9.14
N LEU A 30 -7.92 -5.03 9.58
CA LEU A 30 -8.27 -5.15 11.00
C LEU A 30 -7.13 -5.76 11.80
N ILE A 31 -6.51 -6.82 11.29
CA ILE A 31 -5.38 -7.50 11.96
C ILE A 31 -4.20 -6.55 12.16
N HIS A 32 -3.75 -5.89 11.09
CA HIS A 32 -2.62 -4.96 11.19
C HIS A 32 -2.99 -3.69 11.94
N GLY A 33 -4.22 -3.24 11.87
CA GLY A 33 -4.72 -2.12 12.67
C GLY A 33 -4.62 -2.39 14.16
N ARG A 34 -4.98 -3.61 14.59
CA ARG A 34 -4.84 -4.02 16.00
C ARG A 34 -3.39 -4.05 16.44
N LYS A 35 -2.46 -4.54 15.59
CA LYS A 35 -1.03 -4.59 15.89
C LYS A 35 -0.44 -3.21 16.17
N VAL A 36 -0.93 -2.17 15.50
CA VAL A 36 -0.44 -0.79 15.66
C VAL A 36 -1.37 0.08 16.51
N GLY A 37 -2.42 -0.49 17.09
CA GLY A 37 -3.34 0.23 17.95
C GLY A 37 -4.34 1.13 17.23
N ILE A 38 -4.53 0.96 15.93
CA ILE A 38 -5.49 1.72 15.13
C ILE A 38 -6.63 0.80 14.72
N THR A 39 -7.81 0.97 15.33
CA THR A 39 -8.96 0.10 15.09
C THR A 39 -10.14 0.79 14.42
N ASN A 40 -10.05 2.10 14.18
CA ASN A 40 -11.15 2.90 13.65
C ASN A 40 -11.03 3.24 12.16
N ARG A 41 -10.13 2.58 11.43
CA ARG A 41 -9.93 2.79 9.99
C ARG A 41 -10.00 1.47 9.23
N PRO A 42 -11.19 0.86 9.13
CA PRO A 42 -11.31 -0.49 8.57
C PRO A 42 -11.31 -0.54 7.04
N PHE A 43 -11.31 0.60 6.35
CA PHE A 43 -11.38 0.62 4.89
C PHE A 43 -10.09 0.11 4.24
N LEU A 44 -10.25 -0.54 3.08
CA LEU A 44 -9.15 -1.12 2.33
C LEU A 44 -8.27 -0.02 1.73
N HIS A 45 -7.00 0.00 2.10
CA HIS A 45 -6.01 0.91 1.53
C HIS A 45 -5.35 0.30 0.29
N ALA A 46 -4.79 1.14 -0.58
CA ALA A 46 -4.17 0.71 -1.83
C ALA A 46 -3.04 -0.30 -1.59
N GLU A 47 -2.18 -0.04 -0.61
CA GLU A 47 -1.04 -0.91 -0.28
C GLU A 47 -1.53 -2.29 0.15
N MET A 48 -2.54 -2.33 1.02
CA MET A 48 -3.12 -3.59 1.49
C MET A 48 -3.78 -4.35 0.34
N ASP A 49 -4.50 -3.64 -0.54
CA ASP A 49 -5.13 -4.25 -1.71
C ASP A 49 -4.07 -4.88 -2.63
N ALA A 50 -2.95 -4.19 -2.86
CA ALA A 50 -1.85 -4.73 -3.65
C ALA A 50 -1.25 -5.99 -3.02
N ILE A 51 -1.07 -5.99 -1.70
CA ILE A 51 -0.53 -7.13 -0.95
C ILE A 51 -1.47 -8.34 -1.06
N ILE A 52 -2.77 -8.13 -0.87
CA ILE A 52 -3.78 -9.19 -0.94
C ILE A 52 -3.85 -9.81 -2.32
N LYS A 53 -3.76 -8.99 -3.36
CA LYS A 53 -3.83 -9.44 -4.76
C LYS A 53 -2.52 -10.07 -5.25
N CYS A 54 -1.42 -9.86 -4.56
CA CYS A 54 -0.12 -10.38 -4.99
C CYS A 54 -0.01 -11.88 -4.72
N ARG A 55 0.14 -12.66 -5.79
CA ARG A 55 0.25 -14.12 -5.69
C ARG A 55 1.65 -14.59 -5.31
N ASN A 56 2.66 -13.75 -5.58
CA ASN A 56 4.07 -14.10 -5.41
C ASN A 56 4.73 -13.14 -4.42
N LEU A 57 4.21 -13.06 -3.19
CA LEU A 57 4.76 -12.16 -2.16
C LEU A 57 6.23 -12.45 -1.84
N ASP A 58 6.66 -13.69 -2.00
CA ASP A 58 8.07 -14.08 -1.83
C ASP A 58 9.00 -13.41 -2.84
N LYS A 59 8.48 -12.97 -3.98
CA LYS A 59 9.21 -12.25 -5.01
C LYS A 59 9.04 -10.74 -4.94
N ALA A 60 8.14 -10.26 -4.10
CA ALA A 60 7.91 -8.84 -3.92
C ALA A 60 9.17 -8.18 -3.37
N TYR A 61 9.68 -7.18 -4.07
CA TYR A 61 10.91 -6.49 -3.71
C TYR A 61 10.69 -5.02 -3.40
N LYS A 62 9.79 -4.36 -4.15
CA LYS A 62 9.52 -2.94 -4.05
C LYS A 62 8.02 -2.69 -4.06
N ILE A 63 7.55 -1.79 -3.21
CA ILE A 63 6.20 -1.26 -3.27
C ILE A 63 6.26 0.24 -3.47
N SER A 64 5.51 0.74 -4.46
CA SER A 64 5.43 2.16 -4.81
C SER A 64 4.00 2.63 -4.64
N VAL A 65 3.81 3.74 -3.94
CA VAL A 65 2.47 4.28 -3.66
C VAL A 65 2.33 5.64 -4.32
N TYR A 66 1.31 5.80 -5.12
CA TYR A 66 1.05 7.02 -5.90
C TYR A 66 -0.26 7.65 -5.47
N ARG A 67 -0.23 8.96 -5.28
CA ARG A 67 -1.41 9.76 -5.04
C ARG A 67 -1.29 11.05 -5.83
N TYR A 68 -2.31 11.35 -6.65
CA TYR A 68 -2.35 12.56 -7.44
C TYR A 68 -3.66 13.30 -7.20
N GLY A 69 -3.58 14.64 -7.16
CA GLY A 69 -4.75 15.50 -7.10
C GLY A 69 -5.45 15.60 -8.45
N LYS A 70 -6.58 16.29 -8.48
CA LYS A 70 -7.40 16.49 -9.70
C LYS A 70 -6.64 17.20 -10.82
N ASP A 71 -5.66 18.02 -10.46
CA ASP A 71 -4.82 18.78 -11.40
C ASP A 71 -3.57 17.98 -11.83
N GLY A 72 -3.45 16.72 -11.44
CA GLY A 72 -2.30 15.89 -11.79
C GLY A 72 -1.08 16.09 -10.92
N ARG A 73 -1.11 16.94 -9.92
CA ARG A 73 0.02 17.16 -9.01
C ARG A 73 0.17 16.01 -8.04
N PRO A 74 1.42 15.56 -7.76
CA PRO A 74 1.64 14.52 -6.77
C PRO A 74 1.27 15.01 -5.36
N LEU A 75 0.65 14.13 -4.60
CA LEU A 75 0.30 14.35 -3.20
C LEU A 75 1.03 13.33 -2.32
N MET A 76 1.16 13.67 -1.04
CA MET A 76 1.81 12.79 -0.07
C MET A 76 1.07 11.45 0.01
N ALA A 77 1.80 10.36 -0.23
CA ALA A 77 1.25 9.01 -0.25
C ALA A 77 1.99 8.05 0.70
N LYS A 78 2.68 8.59 1.71
CA LYS A 78 3.38 7.74 2.69
C LYS A 78 2.42 6.74 3.31
N PRO A 79 2.79 5.43 3.36
CA PRO A 79 1.93 4.42 3.98
C PRO A 79 1.57 4.76 5.42
N CYS A 80 0.31 4.55 5.78
CA CYS A 80 -0.14 4.72 7.17
C CYS A 80 0.46 3.62 8.05
N PRO A 81 0.40 3.75 9.40
CA PRO A 81 0.96 2.73 10.29
C PRO A 81 0.40 1.33 10.06
N ILE A 82 -0.86 1.20 9.67
CA ILE A 82 -1.48 -0.10 9.38
C ILE A 82 -0.79 -0.75 8.17
N CYS A 83 -0.67 -0.01 7.07
CA CYS A 83 -0.04 -0.52 5.85
C CYS A 83 1.45 -0.72 6.04
N GLU A 84 2.12 0.16 6.78
CA GLU A 84 3.52 0.00 7.13
C GLU A 84 3.77 -1.29 7.89
N SER A 85 2.90 -1.64 8.85
CA SER A 85 2.97 -2.91 9.57
C SER A 85 2.86 -4.10 8.62
N ALA A 86 1.93 -4.05 7.67
CA ALA A 86 1.74 -5.11 6.69
C ALA A 86 2.96 -5.25 5.77
N ILE A 87 3.53 -4.15 5.31
CA ILE A 87 4.72 -4.14 4.46
C ILE A 87 5.92 -4.74 5.20
N LYS A 88 6.12 -4.35 6.46
CA LYS A 88 7.21 -4.88 7.28
C LYS A 88 7.09 -6.38 7.55
N ALA A 89 5.89 -6.92 7.49
CA ALA A 89 5.65 -8.36 7.65
C ALA A 89 6.08 -9.17 6.42
N ILE A 90 6.47 -8.52 5.32
CA ILE A 90 6.92 -9.17 4.08
C ILE A 90 8.45 -8.99 3.98
N PRO A 91 9.25 -10.01 4.36
CA PRO A 91 10.71 -9.86 4.43
C PRO A 91 11.38 -9.54 3.10
N SER A 92 10.78 -9.93 1.97
CA SER A 92 11.36 -9.71 0.65
C SER A 92 11.28 -8.25 0.19
N ILE A 93 10.34 -7.47 0.72
CA ILE A 93 10.21 -6.05 0.35
C ILE A 93 11.33 -5.25 1.02
N LYS A 94 12.22 -4.71 0.20
CA LYS A 94 13.39 -3.93 0.65
C LYS A 94 13.28 -2.46 0.31
N VAL A 95 12.39 -2.09 -0.62
CA VAL A 95 12.25 -0.71 -1.10
C VAL A 95 10.78 -0.30 -0.99
N VAL A 96 10.54 0.85 -0.36
CA VAL A 96 9.23 1.47 -0.26
C VAL A 96 9.35 2.89 -0.78
N GLU A 97 8.59 3.22 -1.80
CA GLU A 97 8.57 4.55 -2.40
C GLU A 97 7.15 5.12 -2.39
N TRP A 98 7.04 6.44 -2.32
CA TRP A 98 5.76 7.11 -2.37
C TRP A 98 5.89 8.50 -2.98
N THR A 99 4.79 9.02 -3.55
CA THR A 99 4.76 10.40 -4.02
C THR A 99 4.83 11.37 -2.84
N ILE A 100 5.52 12.48 -3.04
CA ILE A 100 5.67 13.54 -2.04
C ILE A 100 4.91 14.75 -2.57
N GLY A 101 4.07 15.34 -1.70
CA GLY A 101 3.33 16.53 -2.08
C GLY A 101 4.22 17.76 -2.23
N GLU A 102 3.83 18.67 -3.12
CA GLU A 102 4.43 19.99 -3.21
C GLU A 102 3.84 20.91 -2.14
N TYR A 103 4.68 21.70 -1.53
CA TYR A 103 4.30 22.68 -0.53
C TYR A 103 4.48 24.09 -1.06
#